data_63bad0940898bbe21e46a6e4e71fd413
#
_entry.id   63bad0940898bbe21e46a6e4e71fd413
#
_cell.length_a   1.000
_cell.length_b   1.000
_cell.length_c   1.000
_cell.angle_alpha   90.00
_cell.angle_beta   90.00
_cell.angle_gamma   90.00
#
_symmetry.space_group_name_H-M   'P 1'
#
loop_
_entity.id
_entity.type
_entity.pdbx_description
1 polymer ?
#
loop_
_entity_poly.entity_id
_entity_poly.type
_entity_poly.pdbx_seq_one_letter_code
_entity_poly.pdbx_strand_id
1 'polypeptide(L)'
;EQWQPVIDKLAEENIDLELVKFADYPLPNRALNDGEIDLNSFQHIAYFEDDCKNNGYDLSIIGETIMAPLGLYSNKIKDVSEIKDGDIIAIPNDATNGGRALKLLESAGLIKVDPAAGYTPTKKDITENPLNLDIKEVEAANTASLLPDVAAAVINGGHAVDNGLNPKEDAI
;
A
#
# COMPACT_ATOMS: atom_id res chain seq x y z
N GLU A 1 3.44 11.09 -13.83
CA GLU A 1 4.60 12.00 -14.06
C GLU A 1 5.94 11.27 -14.12
N GLN A 2 6.17 10.22 -13.29
CA GLN A 2 7.44 9.45 -13.30
C GLN A 2 7.75 8.76 -14.65
N TRP A 3 6.75 8.48 -15.46
CA TRP A 3 6.88 7.83 -16.77
C TRP A 3 7.13 8.80 -17.92
N GLN A 4 6.97 10.12 -17.74
CA GLN A 4 7.13 11.09 -18.83
C GLN A 4 8.50 11.00 -19.53
N PRO A 5 9.63 10.89 -18.80
CA PRO A 5 10.94 10.74 -19.46
C PRO A 5 11.08 9.45 -20.26
N VAL A 6 10.36 8.38 -19.87
CA VAL A 6 10.35 7.11 -20.60
C VAL A 6 9.52 7.23 -21.88
N ILE A 7 8.35 7.87 -21.79
CA ILE A 7 7.49 8.16 -22.95
C ILE A 7 8.28 8.96 -24.00
N ASP A 8 8.91 10.06 -23.58
CA ASP A 8 9.67 10.93 -24.46
C ASP A 8 10.81 10.18 -25.17
N LYS A 9 11.54 9.33 -24.43
CA LYS A 9 12.64 8.55 -24.96
C LYS A 9 12.17 7.46 -25.94
N LEU A 10 11.07 6.76 -25.63
CA LEU A 10 10.52 5.72 -26.50
C LEU A 10 9.94 6.30 -27.80
N ALA A 11 9.39 7.52 -27.73
CA ALA A 11 8.92 8.24 -28.92
C ALA A 11 10.04 8.52 -29.94
N GLU A 12 11.29 8.75 -29.48
CA GLU A 12 12.47 8.88 -30.36
C GLU A 12 12.76 7.58 -31.13
N GLU A 13 12.36 6.44 -30.57
CA GLU A 13 12.52 5.11 -31.17
C GLU A 13 11.26 4.65 -31.95
N ASN A 14 10.28 5.56 -32.19
CA ASN A 14 8.97 5.29 -32.79
C ASN A 14 8.12 4.26 -32.01
N ILE A 15 8.28 4.21 -30.70
CA ILE A 15 7.45 3.41 -29.80
C ILE A 15 6.49 4.38 -29.08
N ASP A 16 5.19 4.14 -29.22
CA ASP A 16 4.14 4.89 -28.52
C ASP A 16 3.81 4.18 -27.20
N LEU A 17 4.06 4.85 -26.08
CA LEU A 17 3.77 4.34 -24.74
C LEU A 17 2.53 5.04 -24.16
N GLU A 18 1.40 4.35 -24.14
CA GLU A 18 0.16 4.80 -23.52
C GLU A 18 0.10 4.38 -22.05
N LEU A 19 -0.24 5.33 -21.16
CA LEU A 19 -0.44 5.06 -19.74
C LEU A 19 -1.91 4.85 -19.41
N VAL A 20 -2.26 3.63 -19.04
CA VAL A 20 -3.60 3.26 -18.54
C VAL A 20 -3.60 3.34 -17.01
N LYS A 21 -4.47 4.16 -16.42
CA LYS A 21 -4.61 4.32 -14.96
C LYS A 21 -5.72 3.44 -14.42
N PHE A 22 -5.42 2.75 -13.34
CA PHE A 22 -6.38 1.94 -12.60
C PHE A 22 -6.63 2.54 -11.22
N ALA A 23 -7.87 2.39 -10.74
CA ALA A 23 -8.28 2.92 -9.43
C ALA A 23 -7.87 2.01 -8.27
N ASP A 24 -7.67 0.70 -8.52
CA ASP A 24 -7.45 -0.28 -7.46
C ASP A 24 -6.42 -1.33 -7.88
N TYR A 25 -5.75 -1.92 -6.89
CA TYR A 25 -4.63 -2.85 -7.08
C TYR A 25 -4.96 -4.19 -7.77
N PRO A 26 -6.13 -4.82 -7.61
CA PRO A 26 -6.46 -6.06 -8.32
C PRO A 26 -6.61 -5.92 -9.84
N LEU A 27 -6.83 -4.70 -10.34
CA LEU A 27 -7.18 -4.47 -11.74
C LEU A 27 -5.99 -4.63 -12.71
N PRO A 28 -4.77 -4.09 -12.43
CA PRO A 28 -3.68 -4.11 -13.40
C PRO A 28 -3.16 -5.51 -13.75
N ASN A 29 -3.05 -6.43 -12.78
CA ASN A 29 -2.63 -7.80 -13.06
C ASN A 29 -3.67 -8.56 -13.87
N ARG A 30 -4.96 -8.35 -13.58
CA ARG A 30 -6.03 -8.93 -14.36
C ARG A 30 -6.01 -8.42 -15.79
N ALA A 31 -5.94 -7.11 -15.99
CA ALA A 31 -5.89 -6.50 -17.33
C ALA A 31 -4.68 -7.00 -18.14
N LEU A 32 -3.54 -7.18 -17.49
CA LEU A 32 -2.34 -7.76 -18.13
C LEU A 32 -2.55 -9.23 -18.51
N ASN A 33 -3.11 -10.03 -17.59
CA ASN A 33 -3.41 -11.44 -17.86
C ASN A 33 -4.44 -11.63 -18.99
N ASP A 34 -5.42 -10.72 -19.07
CA ASP A 34 -6.47 -10.75 -20.08
C ASP A 34 -6.02 -10.13 -21.42
N GLY A 35 -4.80 -9.59 -21.51
CA GLY A 35 -4.22 -8.97 -22.69
C GLY A 35 -4.79 -7.60 -23.05
N GLU A 36 -5.38 -6.91 -22.07
CA GLU A 36 -5.89 -5.54 -22.23
C GLU A 36 -4.77 -4.48 -22.16
N ILE A 37 -3.66 -4.82 -21.52
CA ILE A 37 -2.43 -4.04 -21.47
C ILE A 37 -1.22 -4.96 -21.68
N ASP A 38 -0.09 -4.39 -22.14
CA ASP A 38 1.12 -5.14 -22.45
C ASP A 38 2.08 -5.27 -21.26
N LEU A 39 2.06 -4.30 -20.34
CA LEU A 39 2.94 -4.22 -19.17
C LEU A 39 2.19 -3.57 -18.00
N ASN A 40 2.60 -3.85 -16.77
CA ASN A 40 2.20 -3.03 -15.62
C ASN A 40 3.41 -2.68 -14.72
N SER A 41 3.28 -1.61 -13.94
CA SER A 41 4.29 -1.19 -12.97
C SER A 41 3.64 -0.43 -11.83
N PHE A 42 3.29 -1.15 -10.75
CA PHE A 42 2.60 -0.55 -9.61
C PHE A 42 2.86 -1.27 -8.28
N GLN A 43 3.32 -2.52 -8.30
CA GLN A 43 3.28 -3.46 -7.18
C GLN A 43 4.66 -3.85 -6.67
N HIS A 44 4.73 -4.31 -5.42
CA HIS A 44 5.89 -5.00 -4.88
C HIS A 44 5.79 -6.52 -5.12
N ILE A 45 6.92 -7.21 -5.06
CA ILE A 45 7.04 -8.64 -5.40
C ILE A 45 6.06 -9.51 -4.58
N ALA A 46 5.95 -9.27 -3.26
CA ALA A 46 5.06 -10.07 -2.42
C ALA A 46 3.58 -9.95 -2.83
N TYR A 47 3.12 -8.76 -3.24
CA TYR A 47 1.77 -8.60 -3.79
C TYR A 47 1.61 -9.34 -5.11
N PHE A 48 2.58 -9.19 -6.01
CA PHE A 48 2.58 -9.88 -7.31
C PHE A 48 2.48 -11.41 -7.15
N GLU A 49 3.31 -12.00 -6.29
CA GLU A 49 3.33 -13.45 -6.06
C GLU A 49 2.02 -13.95 -5.45
N ASP A 50 1.47 -13.22 -4.47
CA ASP A 50 0.20 -13.57 -3.82
C ASP A 50 -0.98 -13.47 -4.81
N ASP A 51 -1.07 -12.37 -5.55
CA ASP A 51 -2.14 -12.12 -6.51
C ASP A 51 -2.11 -13.13 -7.66
N CYS A 52 -0.93 -13.40 -8.25
CA CYS A 52 -0.77 -14.42 -9.30
C CYS A 52 -1.15 -15.81 -8.80
N LYS A 53 -0.72 -16.18 -7.58
CA LYS A 53 -1.05 -17.48 -6.98
C LYS A 53 -2.54 -17.64 -6.73
N ASN A 54 -3.18 -16.60 -6.18
CA ASN A 54 -4.59 -16.68 -5.79
C ASN A 54 -5.54 -16.68 -7.01
N ASN A 55 -5.15 -16.00 -8.09
CA ASN A 55 -5.97 -15.88 -9.30
C ASN A 55 -5.51 -16.79 -10.45
N GLY A 56 -4.38 -17.48 -10.33
CA GLY A 56 -3.86 -18.37 -11.36
C GLY A 56 -3.31 -17.62 -12.58
N TYR A 57 -2.78 -16.40 -12.40
CA TYR A 57 -2.20 -15.63 -13.48
C TYR A 57 -0.81 -16.18 -13.89
N ASP A 58 -0.56 -16.23 -15.21
CA ASP A 58 0.74 -16.61 -15.79
C ASP A 58 1.51 -15.34 -16.22
N LEU A 59 1.98 -14.61 -15.23
CA LEU A 59 2.70 -13.36 -15.42
C LEU A 59 4.15 -13.49 -14.93
N SER A 60 5.05 -12.66 -15.47
CA SER A 60 6.48 -12.68 -15.13
C SER A 60 7.00 -11.28 -14.78
N ILE A 61 7.91 -11.21 -13.81
CA ILE A 61 8.63 -10.00 -13.46
C ILE A 61 9.74 -9.80 -14.49
N ILE A 62 9.77 -8.64 -15.17
CA ILE A 62 10.79 -8.28 -16.17
C ILE A 62 11.79 -7.24 -15.65
N GLY A 63 11.53 -6.61 -14.53
CA GLY A 63 12.41 -5.61 -13.91
C GLY A 63 11.82 -4.96 -12.67
N GLU A 64 12.68 -4.23 -11.98
CA GLU A 64 12.30 -3.42 -10.82
C GLU A 64 12.41 -1.94 -11.17
N THR A 65 11.54 -1.10 -10.57
CA THR A 65 11.51 0.34 -10.83
C THR A 65 11.83 1.15 -9.58
N ILE A 66 10.84 1.49 -8.78
CA ILE A 66 10.97 2.32 -7.58
C ILE A 66 10.50 1.56 -6.35
N MET A 67 11.02 1.97 -5.19
CA MET A 67 10.49 1.55 -3.89
C MET A 67 9.61 2.66 -3.33
N ALA A 68 8.31 2.37 -3.15
CA ALA A 68 7.37 3.27 -2.51
C ALA A 68 7.20 2.88 -1.04
N PRO A 69 7.43 3.81 -0.07
CA PRO A 69 7.26 3.52 1.33
C PRO A 69 5.78 3.36 1.68
N LEU A 70 5.52 2.63 2.75
CA LEU A 70 4.26 2.63 3.47
C LEU A 70 4.46 3.54 4.68
N GLY A 71 3.55 4.48 4.93
CA GLY A 71 3.66 5.45 6.03
C GLY A 71 2.39 5.50 6.88
N LEU A 72 2.55 5.96 8.14
CA LEU A 72 1.44 6.31 9.02
C LEU A 72 1.18 7.80 8.91
N TYR A 73 -0.05 8.20 8.66
CA TYR A 73 -0.46 9.59 8.44
C TYR A 73 -1.64 9.96 9.33
N SER A 74 -1.74 11.23 9.68
CA SER A 74 -2.86 11.76 10.46
C SER A 74 -3.17 13.21 10.11
N ASN A 75 -4.47 13.55 10.15
CA ASN A 75 -4.95 14.94 10.12
C ASN A 75 -5.16 15.51 11.53
N LYS A 76 -5.05 14.68 12.57
CA LYS A 76 -5.46 15.04 13.95
C LYS A 76 -4.29 15.14 14.90
N ILE A 77 -3.23 14.36 14.68
CA ILE A 77 -2.05 14.28 15.56
C ILE A 77 -0.78 14.48 14.74
N LYS A 78 0.30 14.81 15.41
CA LYS A 78 1.61 15.12 14.80
C LYS A 78 2.70 14.10 15.15
N ASP A 79 2.42 13.25 16.13
CA ASP A 79 3.37 12.27 16.65
C ASP A 79 2.64 11.02 17.11
N VAL A 80 3.25 9.85 16.92
CA VAL A 80 2.71 8.54 17.30
C VAL A 80 2.35 8.48 18.79
N SER A 81 3.08 9.20 19.65
CA SER A 81 2.81 9.25 21.10
C SER A 81 1.50 9.93 21.49
N GLU A 82 0.87 10.63 20.56
CA GLU A 82 -0.44 11.27 20.79
C GLU A 82 -1.64 10.33 20.55
N ILE A 83 -1.39 9.10 20.05
CA ILE A 83 -2.41 8.07 19.85
C ILE A 83 -2.95 7.63 21.23
N LYS A 84 -4.26 7.52 21.35
CA LYS A 84 -4.98 7.28 22.61
C LYS A 84 -5.67 5.92 22.63
N ASP A 85 -6.04 5.53 23.83
CA ASP A 85 -6.85 4.33 24.06
C ASP A 85 -8.17 4.37 23.26
N GLY A 86 -8.44 3.29 22.53
CA GLY A 86 -9.62 3.14 21.67
C GLY A 86 -9.58 3.88 20.35
N ASP A 87 -8.47 4.51 19.99
CA ASP A 87 -8.32 5.19 18.70
C ASP A 87 -8.47 4.23 17.51
N ILE A 88 -9.05 4.73 16.42
CA ILE A 88 -9.23 3.98 15.19
C ILE A 88 -8.01 4.22 14.28
N ILE A 89 -7.38 3.13 13.83
CA ILE A 89 -6.29 3.16 12.83
C ILE A 89 -6.77 2.42 11.58
N ALA A 90 -6.86 3.12 10.45
CA ALA A 90 -7.17 2.48 9.17
C ALA A 90 -5.92 1.85 8.53
N ILE A 91 -6.07 0.66 7.97
CA ILE A 91 -5.00 -0.06 7.25
C ILE A 91 -5.54 -0.67 5.95
N PRO A 92 -4.69 -0.97 4.95
CA PRO A 92 -5.08 -1.75 3.78
C PRO A 92 -5.62 -3.14 4.14
N ASN A 93 -6.62 -3.62 3.38
CA ASN A 93 -7.29 -4.89 3.62
C ASN A 93 -6.70 -6.08 2.84
N ASP A 94 -5.82 -5.84 1.86
CA ASP A 94 -5.14 -6.94 1.19
C ASP A 94 -4.08 -7.58 2.10
N ALA A 95 -3.87 -8.89 1.94
CA ALA A 95 -3.03 -9.67 2.86
C ALA A 95 -1.60 -9.12 2.99
N THR A 96 -1.02 -8.65 1.89
CA THR A 96 0.38 -8.21 1.87
C THR A 96 0.55 -6.79 2.42
N ASN A 97 -0.28 -5.83 2.02
CA ASN A 97 -0.20 -4.47 2.55
C ASN A 97 -0.79 -4.37 3.97
N GLY A 98 -1.84 -5.13 4.28
CA GLY A 98 -2.35 -5.26 5.65
C GLY A 98 -1.29 -5.81 6.60
N GLY A 99 -0.57 -6.86 6.20
CA GLY A 99 0.54 -7.41 6.98
C GLY A 99 1.68 -6.40 7.17
N ARG A 100 2.07 -5.68 6.10
CA ARG A 100 3.05 -4.59 6.19
C ARG A 100 2.60 -3.48 7.12
N ALA A 101 1.31 -3.10 7.08
CA ALA A 101 0.75 -2.10 7.97
C ALA A 101 0.82 -2.52 9.43
N LEU A 102 0.47 -3.77 9.76
CA LEU A 102 0.61 -4.29 11.12
C LEU A 102 2.06 -4.30 11.59
N LYS A 103 3.01 -4.66 10.72
CA LYS A 103 4.45 -4.58 11.02
C LYS A 103 4.93 -3.14 11.23
N LEU A 104 4.39 -2.17 10.51
CA LEU A 104 4.68 -0.76 10.73
C LEU A 104 4.15 -0.31 12.11
N LEU A 105 2.91 -0.65 12.46
CA LEU A 105 2.35 -0.34 13.78
C LEU A 105 3.14 -1.02 14.92
N GLU A 106 3.65 -2.23 14.69
CA GLU A 106 4.55 -2.91 15.62
C GLU A 106 5.87 -2.15 15.79
N SER A 107 6.49 -1.71 14.68
CA SER A 107 7.73 -0.92 14.73
C SER A 107 7.57 0.42 15.41
N ALA A 108 6.37 1.00 15.34
CA ALA A 108 5.98 2.21 16.06
C ALA A 108 5.69 1.96 17.56
N GLY A 109 5.72 0.70 18.02
CA GLY A 109 5.44 0.34 19.41
C GLY A 109 3.98 0.37 19.82
N LEU A 110 3.06 0.45 18.87
CA LEU A 110 1.61 0.55 19.11
C LEU A 110 0.96 -0.80 19.39
N ILE A 111 1.46 -1.86 18.74
CA ILE A 111 0.97 -3.24 18.89
C ILE A 111 2.15 -4.20 18.89
N LYS A 112 1.89 -5.49 19.20
CA LYS A 112 2.80 -6.59 18.86
C LYS A 112 2.07 -7.64 18.07
N VAL A 113 2.75 -8.25 17.12
CA VAL A 113 2.25 -9.37 16.32
C VAL A 113 3.06 -10.64 16.60
N ASP A 114 2.44 -11.81 16.41
CA ASP A 114 3.12 -13.08 16.55
C ASP A 114 4.28 -13.18 15.52
N PRO A 115 5.53 -13.37 15.95
CA PRO A 115 6.65 -13.57 15.03
C PRO A 115 6.47 -14.74 14.06
N ALA A 116 5.68 -15.75 14.46
CA ALA A 116 5.39 -16.91 13.63
C ALA A 116 4.50 -16.58 12.41
N ALA A 117 3.79 -15.45 12.42
CA ALA A 117 2.98 -14.99 11.29
C ALA A 117 3.82 -14.50 10.08
N GLY A 118 5.14 -14.35 10.23
CA GLY A 118 6.05 -14.00 9.15
C GLY A 118 5.82 -12.59 8.60
N TYR A 119 5.76 -12.48 7.26
CA TYR A 119 5.64 -11.17 6.58
C TYR A 119 4.21 -10.70 6.34
N THR A 120 3.22 -11.57 6.50
CA THR A 120 1.80 -11.27 6.24
C THR A 120 0.92 -11.55 7.46
N PRO A 121 1.23 -10.96 8.65
CA PRO A 121 0.36 -11.08 9.81
C PRO A 121 -1.02 -10.51 9.51
N THR A 122 -2.03 -11.08 10.16
CA THR A 122 -3.41 -10.61 10.17
C THR A 122 -3.77 -10.02 11.54
N LYS A 123 -4.91 -9.39 11.67
CA LYS A 123 -5.40 -8.90 12.98
C LYS A 123 -5.50 -9.99 14.05
N LYS A 124 -5.64 -11.26 13.64
CA LYS A 124 -5.68 -12.40 14.57
C LYS A 124 -4.31 -12.71 15.19
N ASP A 125 -3.26 -12.26 14.54
CA ASP A 125 -1.89 -12.47 14.98
C ASP A 125 -1.40 -11.34 15.91
N ILE A 126 -2.24 -10.36 16.23
CA ILE A 126 -1.94 -9.31 17.21
C ILE A 126 -1.94 -9.95 18.60
N THR A 127 -0.78 -9.95 19.25
CA THR A 127 -0.57 -10.54 20.59
C THR A 127 -0.68 -9.51 21.71
N GLU A 128 -0.36 -8.24 21.44
CA GLU A 128 -0.50 -7.13 22.37
C GLU A 128 -1.09 -5.91 21.65
N ASN A 129 -2.05 -5.26 22.28
CA ASN A 129 -2.67 -4.02 21.84
C ASN A 129 -2.98 -3.16 23.10
N PRO A 130 -1.95 -2.55 23.70
CA PRO A 130 -2.06 -1.90 25.01
C PRO A 130 -3.00 -0.68 25.02
N LEU A 131 -3.23 -0.06 23.85
CA LEU A 131 -4.13 1.07 23.69
C LEU A 131 -5.51 0.65 23.16
N ASN A 132 -5.84 -0.63 23.12
CA ASN A 132 -7.12 -1.13 22.61
C ASN A 132 -7.49 -0.52 21.25
N LEU A 133 -6.50 -0.32 20.36
CA LEU A 133 -6.70 0.30 19.04
C LEU A 133 -7.70 -0.49 18.22
N ASP A 134 -8.66 0.21 17.61
CA ASP A 134 -9.55 -0.38 16.63
C ASP A 134 -8.87 -0.36 15.24
N ILE A 135 -8.35 -1.49 14.81
CA ILE A 135 -7.70 -1.64 13.50
C ILE A 135 -8.77 -1.88 12.45
N LYS A 136 -9.01 -0.87 11.61
CA LYS A 136 -10.01 -0.89 10.54
C LYS A 136 -9.37 -1.20 9.19
N GLU A 137 -9.69 -2.38 8.64
CA GLU A 137 -9.23 -2.81 7.32
C GLU A 137 -10.14 -2.24 6.22
N VAL A 138 -9.55 -1.56 5.23
CA VAL A 138 -10.25 -0.95 4.09
C VAL A 138 -9.42 -1.12 2.82
N GLU A 139 -10.03 -0.97 1.66
CA GLU A 139 -9.28 -0.94 0.41
C GLU A 139 -8.16 0.12 0.45
N ALA A 140 -6.98 -0.23 -0.05
CA ALA A 140 -5.80 0.63 0.01
C ALA A 140 -6.06 2.04 -0.57
N ALA A 141 -6.81 2.10 -1.67
CA ALA A 141 -7.21 3.36 -2.31
C ALA A 141 -8.06 4.28 -1.41
N ASN A 142 -8.76 3.70 -0.41
CA ASN A 142 -9.66 4.44 0.47
C ASN A 142 -8.99 4.88 1.79
N THR A 143 -7.77 4.44 2.10
CA THR A 143 -7.11 4.75 3.37
C THR A 143 -6.90 6.24 3.59
N ALA A 144 -6.48 6.99 2.57
CA ALA A 144 -6.24 8.43 2.65
C ALA A 144 -7.55 9.23 2.88
N SER A 145 -8.65 8.82 2.25
CA SER A 145 -9.94 9.51 2.40
C SER A 145 -10.54 9.39 3.79
N LEU A 146 -10.10 8.40 4.58
CA LEU A 146 -10.56 8.19 5.96
C LEU A 146 -9.82 9.05 7.00
N LEU A 147 -8.74 9.75 6.65
CA LEU A 147 -7.97 10.57 7.60
C LEU A 147 -8.82 11.54 8.45
N PRO A 148 -9.89 12.18 7.93
CA PRO A 148 -10.75 13.01 8.76
C PRO A 148 -11.50 12.22 9.86
N ASP A 149 -11.81 10.96 9.65
CA ASP A 149 -12.68 10.15 10.51
C ASP A 149 -11.90 9.30 11.53
N VAL A 150 -10.65 8.94 11.22
CA VAL A 150 -9.80 8.08 12.07
C VAL A 150 -8.73 8.89 12.82
N ALA A 151 -8.07 8.29 13.80
CA ALA A 151 -6.92 8.92 14.47
C ALA A 151 -5.70 8.97 13.55
N ALA A 152 -5.44 7.87 12.85
CA ALA A 152 -4.40 7.78 11.83
C ALA A 152 -4.74 6.69 10.79
N ALA A 153 -4.04 6.70 9.67
CA ALA A 153 -4.15 5.67 8.64
C ALA A 153 -2.77 5.28 8.12
N VAL A 154 -2.58 3.98 7.89
CA VAL A 154 -1.41 3.47 7.15
C VAL A 154 -1.73 3.53 5.67
N ILE A 155 -0.95 4.30 4.92
CA ILE A 155 -1.21 4.61 3.51
C ILE A 155 -0.01 4.21 2.66
N ASN A 156 -0.27 3.51 1.55
CA ASN A 156 0.75 3.21 0.55
C ASN A 156 1.24 4.49 -0.11
N GLY A 157 2.56 4.59 -0.35
CA GLY A 157 3.20 5.82 -0.82
C GLY A 157 2.62 6.37 -2.13
N GLY A 158 2.20 5.52 -3.07
CA GLY A 158 1.50 5.95 -4.28
C GLY A 158 0.18 6.67 -3.95
N HIS A 159 -0.66 6.03 -3.14
CA HIS A 159 -1.93 6.63 -2.70
C HIS A 159 -1.73 7.88 -1.84
N ALA A 160 -0.66 7.94 -1.03
CA ALA A 160 -0.33 9.15 -0.28
C ALA A 160 -0.06 10.33 -1.24
N VAL A 161 0.81 10.14 -2.23
CA VAL A 161 1.15 11.16 -3.22
C VAL A 161 -0.06 11.58 -4.06
N ASP A 162 -0.89 10.63 -4.49
CA ASP A 162 -2.10 10.89 -5.27
C ASP A 162 -3.14 11.71 -4.49
N ASN A 163 -3.10 11.63 -3.16
CA ASN A 163 -3.93 12.43 -2.25
C ASN A 163 -3.21 13.69 -1.70
N GLY A 164 -2.08 14.08 -2.30
CA GLY A 164 -1.35 15.31 -1.96
C GLY A 164 -0.50 15.23 -0.70
N LEU A 165 -0.28 14.03 -0.14
CA LEU A 165 0.60 13.81 1.00
C LEU A 165 2.05 13.60 0.53
N ASN A 166 2.99 14.16 1.25
CA ASN A 166 4.42 13.92 1.07
C ASN A 166 4.90 12.84 2.04
N PRO A 167 5.26 11.62 1.59
CA PRO A 167 5.67 10.54 2.49
C PRO A 167 6.86 10.86 3.39
N LYS A 168 7.65 11.86 3.04
CA LYS A 168 8.84 12.27 3.81
C LYS A 168 8.53 13.32 4.88
N GLU A 169 7.49 14.13 4.67
CA GLU A 169 7.19 15.31 5.49
C GLU A 169 5.91 15.15 6.32
N ASP A 170 4.92 14.39 5.80
CA ASP A 170 3.59 14.28 6.39
C ASP A 170 3.37 12.96 7.14
N ALA A 171 4.27 11.98 7.02
CA ALA A 171 4.22 10.78 7.84
C ALA A 171 4.64 11.09 9.29
N ILE A 172 3.94 10.49 10.27
CA ILE A 172 4.16 10.67 11.71
C ILE A 172 4.92 9.51 12.33
#